data_afdcf64105f1226d28f0f512243c380d
#
_entry.id   afdcf64105f1226d28f0f512243c380d
#
_cell.length_a   1.000
_cell.length_b   1.000
_cell.length_c   1.000
_cell.angle_alpha   90.00
_cell.angle_beta   90.00
_cell.angle_gamma   90.00
#
_symmetry.space_group_name_H-M   'P 1'
#
loop_
_entity.id
_entity.type
_entity.pdbx_description
1 polymer ?
#
loop_
_entity_poly.entity_id
_entity_poly.type
_entity_poly.pdbx_seq_one_letter_code
_entity_poly.pdbx_strand_id
1 'polypeptide(L)'
;KENLWIRHALECRFPILFVDEYQDLGHVLHELVHLLCFDGKIRLFAVGDADQSIYGFTGANPELLQSLTERDDVQIIQLRYNYRSGTRIVKASLAALDEERNYETPEGTPEGEIIFNPVKGTLEEQANFIVDKLLGELASKGLKNEQIAILYKAAWLGNKIVEALEAKKIPYHRTDSNSLIKRSSKLACFIEDCAKWITGGWKRAEPPFNKLSKQALNIVYGNNYTQAEKQILDLQLINFLQKSRFVSETANAWLIRFEKELMAHWSSICRNNIQEWEVCLDLIKKTSPQMNKDMSLELFSGKTEGTGRLILTTFHSSKGREFDAVIIFGANKGILPDKRDLKTFKSLKEVKRLFYVAVTRPKTILHLVYESKKHSEFLDEFYRRTQQS
;
A
#
# COMPACT_ATOMS: atom_id res chain seq x y z
N LYS A 1 -13.80 -19.98 23.61
CA LYS A 1 -13.58 -21.09 24.59
C LYS A 1 -14.86 -21.86 24.86
N GLU A 2 -16.03 -21.22 24.86
CA GLU A 2 -17.32 -21.83 25.26
C GLU A 2 -17.99 -22.73 24.20
N ASN A 3 -17.65 -22.55 22.91
CA ASN A 3 -18.28 -23.23 21.78
C ASN A 3 -17.39 -24.33 21.19
N LEU A 4 -17.19 -25.42 21.92
CA LEU A 4 -16.34 -26.55 21.47
C LEU A 4 -16.78 -27.14 20.13
N TRP A 5 -18.08 -27.15 19.81
CA TRP A 5 -18.59 -27.66 18.55
C TRP A 5 -18.12 -26.86 17.34
N ILE A 6 -17.97 -25.50 17.47
CA ILE A 6 -17.42 -24.64 16.40
C ILE A 6 -15.98 -25.02 16.16
N ARG A 7 -15.17 -25.19 17.21
CA ARG A 7 -13.78 -25.61 17.11
C ARG A 7 -13.66 -26.95 16.39
N HIS A 8 -14.43 -27.95 16.81
CA HIS A 8 -14.42 -29.26 16.17
C HIS A 8 -14.86 -29.21 14.71
N ALA A 9 -15.85 -28.37 14.37
CA ALA A 9 -16.26 -28.18 12.98
C ALA A 9 -15.15 -27.57 12.13
N LEU A 10 -14.38 -26.61 12.69
CA LEU A 10 -13.22 -26.01 12.02
C LEU A 10 -12.07 -27.01 11.87
N GLU A 11 -11.77 -27.78 12.93
CA GLU A 11 -10.74 -28.83 12.93
C GLU A 11 -11.01 -29.90 11.84
N CYS A 12 -12.27 -30.31 11.70
CA CYS A 12 -12.68 -31.28 10.67
C CYS A 12 -12.54 -30.72 9.25
N ARG A 13 -12.71 -29.42 9.08
CA ARG A 13 -12.71 -28.77 7.77
C ARG A 13 -11.35 -28.24 7.34
N PHE A 14 -10.55 -27.78 8.30
CA PHE A 14 -9.28 -27.08 8.04
C PHE A 14 -8.15 -27.75 8.86
N PRO A 15 -7.39 -28.65 8.25
CA PRO A 15 -6.31 -29.36 8.98
C PRO A 15 -5.07 -28.50 9.24
N ILE A 16 -4.91 -27.38 8.51
CA ILE A 16 -3.77 -26.45 8.62
C ILE A 16 -4.29 -25.02 8.60
N LEU A 17 -3.75 -24.19 9.46
CA LEU A 17 -3.91 -22.73 9.46
C LEU A 17 -2.61 -22.09 8.98
N PHE A 18 -2.68 -21.33 7.87
CA PHE A 18 -1.59 -20.50 7.40
C PHE A 18 -1.80 -19.07 7.87
N VAL A 19 -0.80 -18.51 8.52
CA VAL A 19 -0.80 -17.11 8.95
C VAL A 19 0.40 -16.41 8.37
N ASP A 20 0.16 -15.50 7.45
CA ASP A 20 1.19 -14.63 6.88
C ASP A 20 1.26 -13.30 7.64
N GLU A 21 2.43 -12.64 7.65
CA GLU A 21 2.68 -11.38 8.35
C GLU A 21 2.28 -11.46 9.84
N TYR A 22 2.68 -12.53 10.52
CA TYR A 22 2.24 -12.80 11.91
C TYR A 22 2.54 -11.66 12.89
N GLN A 23 3.60 -10.89 12.67
CA GLN A 23 3.98 -9.72 13.48
C GLN A 23 2.94 -8.59 13.45
N ASP A 24 2.00 -8.61 12.51
CA ASP A 24 0.92 -7.64 12.41
C ASP A 24 -0.35 -8.06 13.16
N LEU A 25 -0.35 -9.24 13.79
CA LEU A 25 -1.45 -9.67 14.64
C LEU A 25 -1.49 -8.88 15.95
N GLY A 26 -2.72 -8.55 16.37
CA GLY A 26 -3.02 -8.13 17.73
C GLY A 26 -3.38 -9.31 18.62
N HIS A 27 -3.48 -9.08 19.94
CA HIS A 27 -3.76 -10.09 20.94
C HIS A 27 -4.98 -10.98 20.64
N VAL A 28 -6.08 -10.41 20.14
CA VAL A 28 -7.32 -11.15 19.85
C VAL A 28 -7.11 -12.22 18.77
N LEU A 29 -6.43 -11.88 17.69
CA LEU A 29 -6.14 -12.83 16.60
C LEU A 29 -5.09 -13.85 17.03
N HIS A 30 -4.11 -13.43 17.80
CA HIS A 30 -3.12 -14.34 18.39
C HIS A 30 -3.80 -15.37 19.31
N GLU A 31 -4.71 -14.94 20.22
CA GLU A 31 -5.50 -15.87 21.03
C GLU A 31 -6.35 -16.83 20.20
N LEU A 32 -6.92 -16.36 19.09
CA LEU A 32 -7.65 -17.23 18.16
C LEU A 32 -6.74 -18.31 17.58
N VAL A 33 -5.52 -17.96 17.16
CA VAL A 33 -4.53 -18.94 16.70
C VAL A 33 -4.21 -19.96 17.80
N HIS A 34 -4.00 -19.51 19.04
CA HIS A 34 -3.74 -20.40 20.17
C HIS A 34 -4.88 -21.38 20.40
N LEU A 35 -6.12 -20.91 20.43
CA LEU A 35 -7.31 -21.75 20.63
C LEU A 35 -7.48 -22.80 19.52
N LEU A 36 -7.12 -22.48 18.29
CA LEU A 36 -7.30 -23.40 17.16
C LEU A 36 -6.13 -24.37 17.00
N CYS A 37 -4.90 -23.93 17.27
CA CYS A 37 -3.71 -24.67 16.91
C CYS A 37 -3.03 -25.35 18.13
N PHE A 38 -3.03 -24.71 19.30
CA PHE A 38 -2.36 -25.24 20.49
C PHE A 38 -3.33 -25.88 21.49
N ASP A 39 -4.52 -25.28 21.68
CA ASP A 39 -5.60 -25.91 22.45
C ASP A 39 -6.43 -26.84 21.56
N GLY A 40 -6.36 -26.68 20.24
CA GLY A 40 -7.02 -27.48 19.22
C GLY A 40 -6.06 -28.41 18.49
N LYS A 41 -6.51 -28.94 17.33
CA LYS A 41 -5.76 -29.91 16.51
C LYS A 41 -5.34 -29.39 15.14
N ILE A 42 -5.58 -28.11 14.85
CA ILE A 42 -5.19 -27.50 13.58
C ILE A 42 -3.68 -27.23 13.60
N ARG A 43 -2.96 -27.71 12.60
CA ARG A 43 -1.51 -27.42 12.49
C ARG A 43 -1.30 -25.96 12.09
N LEU A 44 -0.38 -25.27 12.77
CA LEU A 44 0.00 -23.90 12.43
C LEU A 44 1.17 -23.87 11.46
N PHE A 45 1.06 -23.04 10.44
CA PHE A 45 2.19 -22.57 9.63
C PHE A 45 2.18 -21.04 9.65
N ALA A 46 3.10 -20.44 10.40
CA ALA A 46 3.19 -19.00 10.57
C ALA A 46 4.42 -18.44 9.86
N VAL A 47 4.26 -17.35 9.14
CA VAL A 47 5.36 -16.59 8.53
C VAL A 47 5.30 -15.17 9.04
N GLY A 48 6.43 -14.59 9.41
CA GLY A 48 6.50 -13.23 9.89
C GLY A 48 7.93 -12.72 10.07
N ASP A 49 8.05 -11.40 10.11
CA ASP A 49 9.29 -10.68 10.36
C ASP A 49 9.05 -9.56 11.37
N ALA A 50 9.54 -9.73 12.59
CA ALA A 50 9.37 -8.76 13.67
C ALA A 50 9.95 -7.38 13.33
N ASP A 51 11.00 -7.34 12.49
CA ASP A 51 11.64 -6.10 12.04
C ASP A 51 10.78 -5.30 11.05
N GLN A 52 9.76 -5.94 10.45
CA GLN A 52 8.78 -5.31 9.56
C GLN A 52 7.42 -5.00 10.24
N SER A 53 7.36 -5.08 11.59
CA SER A 53 6.16 -4.69 12.33
C SER A 53 6.07 -3.16 12.44
N ILE A 54 5.17 -2.57 11.65
CA ILE A 54 4.98 -1.12 11.53
C ILE A 54 3.53 -0.67 11.77
N TYR A 55 2.65 -1.58 12.21
CA TYR A 55 1.24 -1.32 12.46
C TYR A 55 0.89 -1.34 13.95
N GLY A 56 1.82 -0.94 14.83
CA GLY A 56 1.59 -0.86 16.27
C GLY A 56 0.39 0.01 16.67
N PHE A 57 0.10 1.06 15.88
CA PHE A 57 -1.07 1.93 16.07
C PHE A 57 -2.42 1.24 15.80
N THR A 58 -2.45 0.09 15.12
CA THR A 58 -3.66 -0.75 14.93
C THR A 58 -3.76 -1.87 15.94
N GLY A 59 -2.81 -1.96 16.90
CA GLY A 59 -2.76 -3.02 17.91
C GLY A 59 -1.87 -4.21 17.54
N ALA A 60 -1.11 -4.12 16.44
CA ALA A 60 -0.10 -5.11 16.11
C ALA A 60 0.97 -5.20 17.20
N ASN A 61 1.37 -6.43 17.54
CA ASN A 61 2.39 -6.67 18.55
C ASN A 61 3.38 -7.74 18.09
N PRO A 62 4.61 -7.33 17.69
CA PRO A 62 5.63 -8.28 17.23
C PRO A 62 6.13 -9.24 18.30
N GLU A 63 5.95 -8.91 19.61
CA GLU A 63 6.30 -9.81 20.72
C GLU A 63 5.48 -11.09 20.68
N LEU A 64 4.27 -11.07 20.09
CA LEU A 64 3.45 -12.25 19.90
C LEU A 64 4.06 -13.26 18.91
N LEU A 65 4.79 -12.79 17.89
CA LEU A 65 5.57 -13.66 17.03
C LEU A 65 6.75 -14.26 17.80
N GLN A 66 7.44 -13.44 18.59
CA GLN A 66 8.55 -13.90 19.41
C GLN A 66 8.11 -14.97 20.41
N SER A 67 6.94 -14.82 21.06
CA SER A 67 6.41 -15.80 22.00
C SER A 67 6.15 -17.18 21.36
N LEU A 68 5.89 -17.23 20.03
CA LEU A 68 5.82 -18.52 19.33
C LEU A 68 7.20 -19.18 19.19
N THR A 69 8.25 -18.39 19.03
CA THR A 69 9.61 -18.94 18.87
C THR A 69 10.21 -19.43 20.19
N GLU A 70 9.59 -19.09 21.32
CA GLU A 70 10.02 -19.55 22.66
C GLU A 70 9.35 -20.89 23.07
N ARG A 71 8.45 -21.42 22.21
CA ARG A 71 7.72 -22.67 22.49
C ARG A 71 8.49 -23.89 22.04
N ASP A 72 8.53 -24.93 22.86
CA ASP A 72 9.19 -26.20 22.57
C ASP A 72 8.46 -27.04 21.50
N ASP A 73 7.14 -26.78 21.28
CA ASP A 73 6.30 -27.50 20.32
C ASP A 73 6.24 -26.79 18.94
N VAL A 74 7.05 -25.75 18.73
CA VAL A 74 7.14 -25.00 17.47
C VAL A 74 8.51 -25.20 16.82
N GLN A 75 8.50 -25.71 15.59
CA GLN A 75 9.71 -25.77 14.79
C GLN A 75 9.98 -24.41 14.12
N ILE A 76 11.16 -23.84 14.40
CA ILE A 76 11.57 -22.54 13.85
C ILE A 76 12.46 -22.77 12.64
N ILE A 77 12.12 -22.08 11.53
CA ILE A 77 12.97 -21.99 10.33
C ILE A 77 13.29 -20.53 10.10
N GLN A 78 14.56 -20.17 10.31
CA GLN A 78 15.03 -18.79 10.09
C GLN A 78 15.54 -18.62 8.66
N LEU A 79 14.85 -17.75 7.88
CA LEU A 79 15.29 -17.37 6.55
C LEU A 79 16.38 -16.29 6.67
N ARG A 80 17.56 -16.54 6.11
CA ARG A 80 18.71 -15.62 6.17
C ARG A 80 19.01 -14.96 4.84
N TYR A 81 18.66 -15.62 3.73
CA TYR A 81 18.97 -15.14 2.39
C TYR A 81 17.95 -14.10 1.90
N ASN A 82 18.48 -12.94 1.52
CA ASN A 82 17.71 -11.90 0.83
C ASN A 82 17.93 -12.03 -0.68
N TYR A 83 16.88 -12.41 -1.40
CA TYR A 83 16.91 -12.60 -2.86
C TYR A 83 16.46 -11.34 -3.63
N ARG A 84 16.07 -10.27 -2.92
CA ARG A 84 15.49 -9.06 -3.52
C ARG A 84 16.54 -8.03 -3.84
N SER A 85 17.32 -7.65 -2.86
CA SER A 85 18.13 -6.43 -2.87
C SER A 85 19.61 -6.73 -3.06
N GLY A 86 20.32 -5.79 -3.67
CA GLY A 86 21.78 -5.88 -3.79
C GLY A 86 22.48 -5.97 -2.43
N THR A 87 23.66 -6.61 -2.42
CA THR A 87 24.42 -6.93 -1.20
C THR A 87 24.66 -5.70 -0.31
N ARG A 88 25.02 -4.57 -0.92
CA ARG A 88 25.27 -3.32 -0.23
C ARG A 88 24.02 -2.75 0.43
N ILE A 89 22.86 -2.87 -0.25
CA ILE A 89 21.58 -2.41 0.29
C ILE A 89 21.18 -3.26 1.49
N VAL A 90 21.33 -4.59 1.42
CA VAL A 90 21.03 -5.51 2.52
C VAL A 90 21.90 -5.16 3.74
N LYS A 91 23.20 -5.07 3.58
CA LYS A 91 24.13 -4.74 4.67
C LYS A 91 23.84 -3.38 5.30
N ALA A 92 23.60 -2.36 4.48
CA ALA A 92 23.31 -1.01 4.96
C ALA A 92 21.95 -0.92 5.67
N SER A 93 20.94 -1.67 5.23
CA SER A 93 19.60 -1.65 5.84
C SER A 93 19.62 -2.07 7.30
N LEU A 94 20.56 -2.90 7.72
CA LEU A 94 20.73 -3.32 9.11
C LEU A 94 21.05 -2.14 10.05
N ALA A 95 21.58 -1.03 9.51
CA ALA A 95 21.77 0.20 10.27
C ALA A 95 20.47 0.83 10.79
N ALA A 96 19.34 0.52 10.17
CA ALA A 96 18.04 1.00 10.61
C ALA A 96 17.49 0.22 11.81
N LEU A 97 18.08 -0.95 12.12
CA LEU A 97 17.68 -1.81 13.23
C LEU A 97 18.64 -1.61 14.43
N ASP A 98 18.08 -1.73 15.63
CA ASP A 98 18.89 -1.67 16.88
C ASP A 98 19.61 -2.99 17.20
N GLU A 99 19.24 -4.07 16.51
CA GLU A 99 19.72 -5.42 16.76
C GLU A 99 20.52 -5.93 15.56
N GLU A 100 21.58 -6.66 15.82
CA GLU A 100 22.34 -7.31 14.75
C GLU A 100 21.53 -8.46 14.13
N ARG A 101 21.62 -8.58 12.82
CA ARG A 101 21.00 -9.63 12.02
C ARG A 101 22.02 -10.22 11.05
N ASN A 102 21.96 -11.52 10.87
CA ASN A 102 22.81 -12.25 9.91
C ASN A 102 22.03 -12.47 8.61
N TYR A 103 21.70 -11.37 7.90
CA TYR A 103 21.15 -11.47 6.56
C TYR A 103 22.27 -11.56 5.53
N GLU A 104 22.10 -12.50 4.62
CA GLU A 104 23.04 -12.81 3.54
C GLU A 104 22.33 -12.63 2.20
N THR A 105 23.14 -12.54 1.15
CA THR A 105 22.65 -12.57 -0.24
C THR A 105 23.25 -13.76 -0.95
N PRO A 106 22.54 -14.38 -1.91
CA PRO A 106 23.11 -15.43 -2.72
C PRO A 106 24.39 -15.00 -3.43
N GLU A 107 25.27 -15.97 -3.69
CA GLU A 107 26.49 -15.73 -4.47
C GLU A 107 26.13 -15.18 -5.86
N GLY A 108 26.87 -14.17 -6.33
CA GLY A 108 26.60 -13.49 -7.60
C GLY A 108 25.51 -12.42 -7.54
N THR A 109 24.92 -12.12 -6.37
CA THR A 109 23.99 -10.99 -6.22
C THR A 109 24.72 -9.67 -6.49
N PRO A 110 24.21 -8.78 -7.37
CA PRO A 110 24.80 -7.46 -7.62
C PRO A 110 24.91 -6.63 -6.32
N GLU A 111 25.91 -5.75 -6.25
CA GLU A 111 26.10 -4.92 -5.05
C GLU A 111 24.90 -4.01 -4.75
N GLY A 112 24.34 -3.40 -5.79
CA GLY A 112 23.38 -2.31 -5.68
C GLY A 112 24.03 -0.98 -5.35
N GLU A 113 23.29 0.10 -5.54
CA GLU A 113 23.78 1.47 -5.34
C GLU A 113 23.01 2.15 -4.20
N ILE A 114 23.74 2.86 -3.33
CA ILE A 114 23.16 3.74 -2.30
C ILE A 114 23.75 5.13 -2.50
N ILE A 115 22.90 6.11 -2.78
CA ILE A 115 23.29 7.45 -3.15
C ILE A 115 22.65 8.46 -2.19
N PHE A 116 23.51 9.21 -1.51
CA PHE A 116 23.11 10.29 -0.61
C PHE A 116 23.05 11.61 -1.38
N ASN A 117 21.90 12.27 -1.36
CA ASN A 117 21.63 13.49 -2.11
C ASN A 117 21.32 14.65 -1.15
N PRO A 118 22.34 15.36 -0.66
CA PRO A 118 22.14 16.56 0.13
C PRO A 118 21.68 17.70 -0.79
N VAL A 119 20.47 18.22 -0.54
CA VAL A 119 19.91 19.35 -1.27
C VAL A 119 19.91 20.58 -0.39
N LYS A 120 20.31 21.73 -0.94
CA LYS A 120 20.20 23.03 -0.23
C LYS A 120 18.77 23.53 -0.35
N GLY A 121 18.16 23.84 0.81
CA GLY A 121 16.84 24.46 0.85
C GLY A 121 15.72 23.56 1.32
N THR A 122 14.50 23.86 0.91
CA THR A 122 13.24 23.33 1.43
C THR A 122 12.87 21.98 0.81
N LEU A 123 11.70 21.47 1.20
CA LEU A 123 11.12 20.27 0.57
C LEU A 123 10.77 20.50 -0.91
N GLU A 124 10.48 21.75 -1.31
CA GLU A 124 10.20 22.08 -2.70
C GLU A 124 11.44 21.94 -3.56
N GLU A 125 12.60 22.45 -3.07
CA GLU A 125 13.87 22.29 -3.77
C GLU A 125 14.30 20.81 -3.85
N GLN A 126 14.02 20.02 -2.80
CA GLN A 126 14.25 18.57 -2.83
C GLN A 126 13.34 17.90 -3.88
N ALA A 127 12.06 18.27 -3.97
CA ALA A 127 11.13 17.73 -4.95
C ALA A 127 11.58 18.09 -6.38
N ASN A 128 11.95 19.34 -6.61
CA ASN A 128 12.47 19.81 -7.91
C ASN A 128 13.77 19.08 -8.26
N PHE A 129 14.69 18.89 -7.33
CA PHE A 129 15.92 18.13 -7.54
C PHE A 129 15.64 16.68 -8.00
N ILE A 130 14.65 16.02 -7.41
CA ILE A 130 14.24 14.67 -7.83
C ILE A 130 13.76 14.72 -9.28
N VAL A 131 12.85 15.65 -9.60
CA VAL A 131 12.19 15.73 -10.91
C VAL A 131 13.13 16.19 -12.00
N ASP A 132 13.96 17.21 -11.74
CA ASP A 132 14.83 17.82 -12.74
C ASP A 132 16.12 17.02 -12.97
N LYS A 133 16.59 16.27 -11.97
CA LYS A 133 17.88 15.59 -12.04
C LYS A 133 17.77 14.07 -11.88
N LEU A 134 17.26 13.58 -10.75
CA LEU A 134 17.34 12.14 -10.45
C LEU A 134 16.52 11.27 -11.41
N LEU A 135 15.35 11.73 -11.85
CA LEU A 135 14.56 10.96 -12.80
C LEU A 135 15.26 10.81 -14.15
N GLY A 136 15.96 11.88 -14.61
CA GLY A 136 16.79 11.82 -15.81
C GLY A 136 17.99 10.89 -15.68
N GLU A 137 18.65 10.90 -14.51
CA GLU A 137 19.76 9.99 -14.21
C GLU A 137 19.30 8.52 -14.19
N LEU A 138 18.16 8.22 -13.57
CA LEU A 138 17.59 6.86 -13.54
C LEU A 138 17.15 6.40 -14.94
N ALA A 139 16.54 7.29 -15.72
CA ALA A 139 16.19 6.99 -17.11
C ALA A 139 17.43 6.70 -17.97
N SER A 140 18.54 7.41 -17.77
CA SER A 140 19.81 7.16 -18.48
C SER A 140 20.43 5.80 -18.13
N LYS A 141 20.11 5.26 -16.94
CA LYS A 141 20.45 3.90 -16.52
C LYS A 141 19.48 2.82 -17.08
N GLY A 142 18.52 3.22 -17.92
CA GLY A 142 17.56 2.32 -18.56
C GLY A 142 16.32 2.00 -17.72
N LEU A 143 16.10 2.66 -16.59
CA LEU A 143 14.93 2.44 -15.76
C LEU A 143 13.71 3.18 -16.30
N LYS A 144 12.58 2.48 -16.34
CA LYS A 144 11.28 3.06 -16.70
C LYS A 144 10.59 3.63 -15.46
N ASN A 145 9.65 4.56 -15.66
CA ASN A 145 8.92 5.19 -14.55
C ASN A 145 8.27 4.17 -13.60
N GLU A 146 7.66 3.11 -14.12
CA GLU A 146 7.00 2.07 -13.32
C GLU A 146 7.94 1.25 -12.43
N GLN A 147 9.24 1.32 -12.68
CA GLN A 147 10.28 0.65 -11.89
C GLN A 147 10.80 1.54 -10.75
N ILE A 148 10.39 2.80 -10.72
CA ILE A 148 10.87 3.81 -9.77
C ILE A 148 9.76 4.15 -8.78
N ALA A 149 10.08 4.09 -7.49
CA ALA A 149 9.19 4.56 -6.44
C ALA A 149 9.80 5.73 -5.67
N ILE A 150 8.98 6.75 -5.39
CA ILE A 150 9.31 7.84 -4.47
C ILE A 150 8.56 7.57 -3.17
N LEU A 151 9.32 7.28 -2.12
CA LEU A 151 8.81 6.94 -0.80
C LEU A 151 8.97 8.10 0.16
N TYR A 152 7.95 8.33 0.98
CA TYR A 152 7.95 9.39 1.99
C TYR A 152 7.22 8.93 3.26
N LYS A 153 7.54 9.56 4.40
CA LYS A 153 7.00 9.15 5.70
C LYS A 153 5.49 9.41 5.82
N ALA A 154 5.00 10.51 5.28
CA ALA A 154 3.61 10.94 5.44
C ALA A 154 3.02 11.49 4.12
N ALA A 155 1.73 11.29 3.91
CA ALA A 155 1.05 11.64 2.66
C ALA A 155 1.13 13.13 2.28
N TRP A 156 1.24 14.05 3.25
CA TRP A 156 1.39 15.47 2.97
C TRP A 156 2.72 15.82 2.27
N LEU A 157 3.79 15.04 2.53
CA LEU A 157 5.07 15.18 1.81
C LEU A 157 4.89 14.87 0.32
N GLY A 158 4.09 13.85 0.00
CA GLY A 158 3.78 13.48 -1.37
C GLY A 158 3.14 14.59 -2.18
N ASN A 159 2.46 15.56 -1.55
CA ASN A 159 1.88 16.71 -2.27
C ASN A 159 2.98 17.57 -2.91
N LYS A 160 4.13 17.74 -2.24
CA LYS A 160 5.27 18.51 -2.80
C LYS A 160 5.89 17.84 -4.02
N ILE A 161 5.96 16.51 -4.02
CA ILE A 161 6.40 15.74 -5.19
C ILE A 161 5.37 15.86 -6.32
N VAL A 162 4.08 15.78 -6.01
CA VAL A 162 2.99 15.91 -7.00
C VAL A 162 3.06 17.28 -7.69
N GLU A 163 3.18 18.38 -6.92
CA GLU A 163 3.32 19.74 -7.47
C GLU A 163 4.48 19.83 -8.50
N ALA A 164 5.64 19.25 -8.16
CA ALA A 164 6.80 19.25 -9.06
C ALA A 164 6.61 18.38 -10.31
N LEU A 165 6.00 17.19 -10.16
CA LEU A 165 5.72 16.28 -11.28
C LEU A 165 4.70 16.86 -12.26
N GLU A 166 3.63 17.49 -11.74
CA GLU A 166 2.59 18.11 -12.54
C GLU A 166 3.12 19.31 -13.33
N ALA A 167 4.00 20.12 -12.73
CA ALA A 167 4.69 21.22 -13.43
C ALA A 167 5.48 20.74 -14.66
N LYS A 168 6.01 19.52 -14.62
CA LYS A 168 6.77 18.89 -15.73
C LYS A 168 5.93 17.90 -16.55
N LYS A 169 4.65 17.72 -16.24
CA LYS A 169 3.74 16.76 -16.89
C LYS A 169 4.25 15.32 -16.85
N ILE A 170 4.93 14.94 -15.76
CA ILE A 170 5.44 13.58 -15.58
C ILE A 170 4.32 12.72 -14.97
N PRO A 171 3.96 11.59 -15.60
CA PRO A 171 2.88 10.75 -15.12
C PRO A 171 3.29 10.00 -13.85
N TYR A 172 2.38 9.97 -12.88
CA TYR A 172 2.58 9.26 -11.61
C TYR A 172 1.33 8.47 -11.20
N HIS A 173 1.52 7.51 -10.31
CA HIS A 173 0.46 6.78 -9.62
C HIS A 173 0.69 6.89 -8.12
N ARG A 174 -0.33 7.34 -7.39
CA ARG A 174 -0.26 7.59 -5.95
C ARG A 174 -1.07 6.55 -5.17
N THR A 175 -0.45 5.92 -4.18
CA THR A 175 -1.07 4.80 -3.42
C THR A 175 -1.24 5.10 -1.92
N ASP A 176 -1.04 6.33 -1.49
CA ASP A 176 -1.26 6.77 -0.09
C ASP A 176 -2.72 7.23 0.17
N SER A 177 -2.97 7.79 1.35
CA SER A 177 -4.30 8.30 1.74
C SER A 177 -4.84 9.43 0.86
N ASN A 178 -3.98 10.07 0.06
CA ASN A 178 -4.36 11.11 -0.91
C ASN A 178 -4.49 10.55 -2.34
N SER A 179 -4.48 9.22 -2.51
CA SER A 179 -4.78 8.57 -3.78
C SER A 179 -6.17 8.94 -4.29
N LEU A 180 -6.35 8.86 -5.61
CA LEU A 180 -7.65 9.13 -6.24
C LEU A 180 -8.75 8.23 -5.64
N ILE A 181 -8.47 6.93 -5.57
CA ILE A 181 -9.37 5.94 -4.97
C ILE A 181 -8.95 5.67 -3.53
N LYS A 182 -9.76 6.14 -2.58
CA LYS A 182 -9.57 5.84 -1.16
C LYS A 182 -10.02 4.42 -0.86
N ARG A 183 -9.11 3.53 -0.53
CA ARG A 183 -9.40 2.11 -0.22
C ARG A 183 -10.29 1.91 1.02
N SER A 184 -10.38 2.90 1.90
CA SER A 184 -11.32 2.91 3.03
C SER A 184 -12.77 3.19 2.63
N SER A 185 -13.03 3.78 1.47
CA SER A 185 -14.37 4.04 0.96
C SER A 185 -14.88 2.85 0.16
N LYS A 186 -15.98 2.24 0.61
CA LYS A 186 -16.66 1.15 -0.11
C LYS A 186 -17.18 1.62 -1.45
N LEU A 187 -17.70 2.85 -1.51
CA LEU A 187 -18.23 3.43 -2.73
C LEU A 187 -17.14 3.70 -3.76
N ALA A 188 -15.99 4.29 -3.36
CA ALA A 188 -14.87 4.52 -4.27
C ALA A 188 -14.35 3.20 -4.87
N CYS A 189 -14.19 2.17 -4.04
CA CYS A 189 -13.78 0.84 -4.51
C CYS A 189 -14.82 0.20 -5.45
N PHE A 190 -16.11 0.36 -5.16
CA PHE A 190 -17.18 -0.11 -6.02
C PHE A 190 -17.17 0.59 -7.40
N ILE A 191 -17.02 1.91 -7.41
CA ILE A 191 -16.95 2.70 -8.66
C ILE A 191 -15.74 2.25 -9.50
N GLU A 192 -14.58 2.06 -8.87
CA GLU A 192 -13.38 1.53 -9.54
C GLU A 192 -13.61 0.12 -10.09
N ASP A 193 -14.23 -0.78 -9.31
CA ASP A 193 -14.56 -2.14 -9.75
C ASP A 193 -15.55 -2.14 -10.93
N CYS A 194 -16.53 -1.21 -10.97
CA CYS A 194 -17.38 -0.99 -12.11
C CYS A 194 -16.58 -0.56 -13.35
N ALA A 195 -15.66 0.39 -13.19
CA ALA A 195 -14.77 0.82 -14.26
C ALA A 195 -13.88 -0.33 -14.77
N LYS A 196 -13.32 -1.16 -13.87
CA LYS A 196 -12.59 -2.39 -14.24
C LYS A 196 -13.42 -3.33 -15.07
N TRP A 197 -14.67 -3.54 -14.67
CA TRP A 197 -15.58 -4.43 -15.38
C TRP A 197 -15.81 -3.96 -16.82
N ILE A 198 -16.14 -2.69 -17.05
CA ILE A 198 -16.43 -2.16 -18.38
C ILE A 198 -15.20 -2.04 -19.29
N THR A 199 -14.00 -1.80 -18.71
CA THR A 199 -12.74 -1.71 -19.48
C THR A 199 -12.13 -3.07 -19.85
N GLY A 200 -12.87 -4.16 -19.67
CA GLY A 200 -12.50 -5.50 -20.13
C GLY A 200 -12.57 -6.59 -19.06
N GLY A 201 -12.76 -6.25 -17.79
CA GLY A 201 -12.91 -7.22 -16.70
C GLY A 201 -14.08 -8.18 -16.89
N TRP A 202 -15.14 -7.75 -17.55
CA TRP A 202 -16.29 -8.59 -17.88
C TRP A 202 -15.93 -9.85 -18.68
N LYS A 203 -14.88 -9.81 -19.53
CA LYS A 203 -14.41 -10.96 -20.31
C LYS A 203 -13.79 -12.05 -19.45
N ARG A 204 -13.18 -11.68 -18.33
CA ARG A 204 -12.47 -12.58 -17.42
C ARG A 204 -13.20 -12.79 -16.10
N ALA A 205 -14.39 -12.19 -15.94
CA ALA A 205 -15.10 -12.10 -14.66
C ALA A 205 -14.23 -11.50 -13.52
N GLU A 206 -13.44 -10.47 -13.82
CA GLU A 206 -12.53 -9.78 -12.90
C GLU A 206 -12.80 -8.26 -12.87
N PRO A 207 -13.68 -7.78 -11.99
CA PRO A 207 -14.45 -8.53 -10.98
C PRO A 207 -15.66 -9.28 -11.61
N PRO A 208 -16.13 -10.37 -10.97
CA PRO A 208 -17.36 -11.02 -11.40
C PRO A 208 -18.58 -10.14 -11.08
N PHE A 209 -19.63 -10.17 -11.91
CA PHE A 209 -20.81 -9.32 -11.72
C PHE A 209 -21.48 -9.52 -10.35
N ASN A 210 -21.51 -10.74 -9.82
CA ASN A 210 -22.09 -10.99 -8.50
C ASN A 210 -21.34 -10.26 -7.35
N LYS A 211 -20.04 -9.97 -7.51
CA LYS A 211 -19.30 -9.12 -6.59
C LYS A 211 -19.81 -7.69 -6.63
N LEU A 212 -19.99 -7.14 -7.84
CA LEU A 212 -20.52 -5.78 -8.04
C LEU A 212 -21.93 -5.65 -7.48
N SER A 213 -22.80 -6.63 -7.77
CA SER A 213 -24.15 -6.70 -7.21
C SER A 213 -24.15 -6.68 -5.67
N LYS A 214 -23.32 -7.51 -5.03
CA LYS A 214 -23.19 -7.54 -3.56
C LYS A 214 -22.68 -6.22 -2.98
N GLN A 215 -21.70 -5.59 -3.64
CA GLN A 215 -21.19 -4.29 -3.23
C GLN A 215 -22.28 -3.22 -3.32
N ALA A 216 -22.99 -3.14 -4.42
CA ALA A 216 -24.09 -2.20 -4.64
C ALA A 216 -25.21 -2.39 -3.61
N LEU A 217 -25.64 -3.63 -3.37
CA LEU A 217 -26.66 -3.96 -2.35
C LEU A 217 -26.21 -3.52 -0.94
N ASN A 218 -24.97 -3.80 -0.58
CA ASN A 218 -24.42 -3.40 0.71
C ASN A 218 -24.36 -1.87 0.88
N ILE A 219 -24.02 -1.15 -0.18
CA ILE A 219 -23.99 0.33 -0.20
C ILE A 219 -25.40 0.90 -0.04
N VAL A 220 -26.36 0.41 -0.80
CA VAL A 220 -27.73 0.96 -0.87
C VAL A 220 -28.60 0.49 0.31
N TYR A 221 -28.61 -0.81 0.59
CA TYR A 221 -29.54 -1.40 1.56
C TYR A 221 -28.86 -1.99 2.81
N GLY A 222 -27.53 -2.13 2.82
CA GLY A 222 -26.83 -2.89 3.86
C GLY A 222 -27.13 -4.38 3.75
N ASN A 223 -27.46 -4.99 4.90
CA ASN A 223 -27.77 -6.44 4.95
C ASN A 223 -29.28 -6.74 4.82
N ASN A 224 -30.15 -5.72 4.78
CA ASN A 224 -31.60 -5.87 4.78
C ASN A 224 -32.21 -5.45 3.44
N TYR A 225 -32.35 -6.40 2.52
CA TYR A 225 -33.03 -6.21 1.23
C TYR A 225 -33.88 -7.43 0.87
N THR A 226 -34.90 -7.18 0.09
CA THR A 226 -35.76 -8.21 -0.49
C THR A 226 -35.20 -8.72 -1.82
N GLN A 227 -35.68 -9.88 -2.27
CA GLN A 227 -35.29 -10.42 -3.57
C GLN A 227 -35.72 -9.49 -4.73
N ALA A 228 -36.86 -8.79 -4.59
CA ALA A 228 -37.35 -7.84 -5.59
C ALA A 228 -36.42 -6.60 -5.68
N GLU A 229 -36.00 -6.03 -4.54
CA GLU A 229 -35.05 -4.91 -4.48
C GLU A 229 -33.71 -5.30 -5.12
N LYS A 230 -33.23 -6.52 -4.85
CA LYS A 230 -32.03 -7.05 -5.50
C LYS A 230 -32.15 -7.11 -7.01
N GLN A 231 -33.27 -7.66 -7.53
CA GLN A 231 -33.49 -7.77 -8.97
C GLN A 231 -33.53 -6.41 -9.66
N ILE A 232 -34.21 -5.42 -9.06
CA ILE A 232 -34.30 -4.06 -9.60
C ILE A 232 -32.91 -3.42 -9.65
N LEU A 233 -32.15 -3.50 -8.56
CA LEU A 233 -30.80 -2.92 -8.49
C LEU A 233 -29.83 -3.61 -9.46
N ASP A 234 -29.88 -4.93 -9.56
CA ASP A 234 -29.07 -5.70 -10.50
C ASP A 234 -29.37 -5.32 -11.95
N LEU A 235 -30.66 -5.12 -12.31
CA LEU A 235 -31.05 -4.66 -13.63
C LEU A 235 -30.56 -3.24 -13.94
N GLN A 236 -30.67 -2.32 -12.99
CA GLN A 236 -30.16 -0.97 -13.15
C GLN A 236 -28.65 -0.97 -13.37
N LEU A 237 -27.93 -1.69 -12.50
CA LEU A 237 -26.48 -1.79 -12.57
C LEU A 237 -26.01 -2.41 -13.89
N ILE A 238 -26.54 -3.58 -14.27
CA ILE A 238 -26.10 -4.28 -15.48
C ILE A 238 -26.43 -3.48 -16.75
N ASN A 239 -27.60 -2.82 -16.80
CA ASN A 239 -27.96 -1.97 -17.92
C ASN A 239 -27.00 -0.78 -18.09
N PHE A 240 -26.63 -0.11 -16.99
CA PHE A 240 -25.66 0.97 -17.02
C PHE A 240 -24.29 0.47 -17.48
N LEU A 241 -23.80 -0.63 -16.90
CA LEU A 241 -22.49 -1.20 -17.23
C LEU A 241 -22.42 -1.66 -18.69
N GLN A 242 -23.49 -2.33 -19.20
CA GLN A 242 -23.56 -2.78 -20.59
C GLN A 242 -23.55 -1.61 -21.59
N LYS A 243 -24.32 -0.55 -21.33
CA LYS A 243 -24.28 0.66 -22.14
C LYS A 243 -22.90 1.31 -22.15
N SER A 244 -22.26 1.40 -20.98
CA SER A 244 -20.94 2.02 -20.81
C SER A 244 -19.83 1.31 -21.59
N ARG A 245 -19.94 0.02 -21.88
CA ARG A 245 -18.93 -0.73 -22.67
C ARG A 245 -18.76 -0.25 -24.11
N PHE A 246 -19.78 0.38 -24.66
CA PHE A 246 -19.80 0.79 -26.06
C PHE A 246 -19.51 2.29 -26.24
N VAL A 247 -19.31 3.01 -25.16
CA VAL A 247 -19.04 4.44 -25.18
C VAL A 247 -17.56 4.70 -24.90
N SER A 248 -16.88 5.35 -25.84
CA SER A 248 -15.52 5.84 -25.61
C SER A 248 -15.61 7.20 -24.91
N GLU A 249 -15.35 7.23 -23.62
CA GLU A 249 -15.45 8.45 -22.80
C GLU A 249 -14.29 8.54 -21.79
N THR A 250 -14.02 9.75 -21.33
CA THR A 250 -13.06 9.99 -20.24
C THR A 250 -13.63 9.49 -18.90
N ALA A 251 -12.77 9.26 -17.93
CA ALA A 251 -13.20 8.89 -16.58
C ALA A 251 -14.16 9.93 -15.99
N ASN A 252 -13.91 11.22 -16.23
CA ASN A 252 -14.80 12.30 -15.74
C ASN A 252 -16.20 12.21 -16.36
N ALA A 253 -16.31 12.11 -17.68
CA ALA A 253 -17.59 12.01 -18.36
C ALA A 253 -18.37 10.77 -17.91
N TRP A 254 -17.69 9.64 -17.75
CA TRP A 254 -18.28 8.42 -17.23
C TRP A 254 -18.77 8.55 -15.79
N LEU A 255 -17.97 9.18 -14.91
CA LEU A 255 -18.36 9.43 -13.51
C LEU A 255 -19.59 10.34 -13.40
N ILE A 256 -19.69 11.39 -14.23
CA ILE A 256 -20.87 12.26 -14.28
C ILE A 256 -22.11 11.45 -14.69
N ARG A 257 -21.98 10.57 -15.69
CA ARG A 257 -23.08 9.66 -16.08
C ARG A 257 -23.43 8.66 -14.98
N PHE A 258 -22.41 8.08 -14.33
CA PHE A 258 -22.58 7.15 -13.21
C PHE A 258 -23.37 7.82 -12.07
N GLU A 259 -22.99 9.05 -11.72
CA GLU A 259 -23.70 9.84 -10.72
C GLU A 259 -25.16 10.06 -11.12
N LYS A 260 -25.39 10.56 -12.33
CA LYS A 260 -26.74 10.92 -12.82
C LYS A 260 -27.65 9.73 -13.01
N GLU A 261 -27.16 8.63 -13.60
CA GLU A 261 -28.01 7.48 -14.00
C GLU A 261 -28.18 6.45 -12.88
N LEU A 262 -27.23 6.32 -11.95
CA LEU A 262 -27.31 5.37 -10.85
C LEU A 262 -27.39 6.04 -9.49
N MET A 263 -26.40 6.90 -9.16
CA MET A 263 -26.23 7.40 -7.81
C MET A 263 -27.35 8.32 -7.37
N ALA A 264 -27.83 9.21 -8.24
CA ALA A 264 -28.95 10.11 -7.94
C ALA A 264 -30.21 9.33 -7.57
N HIS A 265 -30.46 8.20 -8.22
CA HIS A 265 -31.59 7.34 -7.88
C HIS A 265 -31.32 6.53 -6.59
N TRP A 266 -30.15 5.91 -6.49
CA TRP A 266 -29.81 5.08 -5.33
C TRP A 266 -29.71 5.89 -4.04
N SER A 267 -29.25 7.16 -4.10
CA SER A 267 -29.20 8.03 -2.92
C SER A 267 -30.58 8.29 -2.32
N SER A 268 -31.64 8.35 -3.14
CA SER A 268 -33.01 8.56 -2.68
C SER A 268 -33.60 7.35 -1.95
N ILE A 269 -33.13 6.15 -2.20
CA ILE A 269 -33.60 4.89 -1.60
C ILE A 269 -32.63 4.31 -0.57
N CYS A 270 -31.44 4.93 -0.41
CA CYS A 270 -30.38 4.45 0.47
C CYS A 270 -30.82 4.47 1.94
N ARG A 271 -30.70 3.32 2.60
CA ARG A 271 -30.97 3.15 4.04
C ARG A 271 -29.73 3.33 4.90
N ASN A 272 -28.56 3.45 4.27
CA ASN A 272 -27.26 3.57 4.91
C ASN A 272 -26.64 4.95 4.75
N ASN A 273 -25.49 5.14 5.36
CA ASN A 273 -24.77 6.38 5.58
C ASN A 273 -24.61 7.27 4.34
N ILE A 274 -25.23 8.46 4.38
CA ILE A 274 -25.21 9.50 3.34
C ILE A 274 -23.81 10.05 3.07
N GLN A 275 -22.90 9.98 4.03
CA GLN A 275 -21.55 10.58 3.93
C GLN A 275 -20.67 9.98 2.81
N GLU A 276 -20.89 8.73 2.42
CA GLU A 276 -20.13 8.12 1.29
C GLU A 276 -20.56 8.66 -0.08
N TRP A 277 -21.76 9.24 -0.22
CA TRP A 277 -22.24 9.76 -1.51
C TRP A 277 -21.43 10.95 -2.03
N GLU A 278 -20.86 11.75 -1.14
CA GLU A 278 -19.95 12.85 -1.48
C GLU A 278 -18.66 12.36 -2.17
N VAL A 279 -18.30 11.10 -1.97
CA VAL A 279 -17.13 10.50 -2.61
C VAL A 279 -17.24 10.49 -4.14
N CYS A 280 -18.41 10.22 -4.69
CA CYS A 280 -18.62 10.27 -6.14
C CYS A 280 -18.39 11.68 -6.69
N LEU A 281 -18.91 12.70 -6.02
CA LEU A 281 -18.71 14.12 -6.37
C LEU A 281 -17.24 14.53 -6.26
N ASP A 282 -16.52 14.05 -5.22
CA ASP A 282 -15.09 14.28 -5.07
C ASP A 282 -14.28 13.62 -6.22
N LEU A 283 -14.64 12.41 -6.63
CA LEU A 283 -14.03 11.74 -7.78
C LEU A 283 -14.29 12.51 -9.09
N ILE A 284 -15.51 13.00 -9.33
CA ILE A 284 -15.85 13.84 -10.50
C ILE A 284 -14.98 15.10 -10.51
N LYS A 285 -14.85 15.78 -9.35
CA LYS A 285 -14.01 16.97 -9.22
C LYS A 285 -12.54 16.68 -9.51
N LYS A 286 -11.99 15.61 -8.94
CA LYS A 286 -10.57 15.21 -9.10
C LYS A 286 -10.22 14.71 -10.51
N THR A 287 -11.18 14.17 -11.23
CA THR A 287 -11.01 13.71 -12.62
C THR A 287 -11.37 14.78 -13.65
N SER A 288 -11.82 15.97 -13.20
CA SER A 288 -12.21 17.06 -14.10
C SER A 288 -11.07 17.48 -15.02
N PRO A 289 -11.37 18.00 -16.23
CA PRO A 289 -10.35 18.45 -17.18
C PRO A 289 -9.37 19.49 -16.66
N GLN A 290 -9.78 20.27 -15.66
CA GLN A 290 -8.93 21.27 -14.98
C GLN A 290 -7.86 20.61 -14.10
N MET A 291 -8.19 19.45 -13.49
CA MET A 291 -7.32 18.74 -12.56
C MET A 291 -6.56 17.59 -13.23
N ASN A 292 -7.16 16.95 -14.26
CA ASN A 292 -6.63 15.73 -14.86
C ASN A 292 -7.12 15.56 -16.30
N LYS A 293 -6.61 16.41 -17.19
CA LYS A 293 -7.16 16.71 -18.53
C LYS A 293 -7.51 15.49 -19.38
N ASP A 294 -6.82 14.38 -19.27
CA ASP A 294 -6.96 13.24 -20.18
C ASP A 294 -7.02 11.90 -19.43
N MET A 295 -7.62 11.87 -18.22
CA MET A 295 -7.75 10.60 -17.51
C MET A 295 -8.71 9.67 -18.26
N SER A 296 -8.15 8.65 -18.90
CA SER A 296 -8.94 7.60 -19.53
C SER A 296 -9.66 6.73 -18.48
N LEU A 297 -10.74 6.11 -18.87
CA LEU A 297 -11.46 5.19 -18.00
C LEU A 297 -10.62 3.94 -17.65
N GLU A 298 -9.76 3.49 -18.54
CA GLU A 298 -8.81 2.40 -18.31
C GLU A 298 -7.82 2.73 -17.21
N LEU A 299 -7.31 3.98 -17.21
CA LEU A 299 -6.45 4.48 -16.16
C LEU A 299 -7.17 4.57 -14.82
N PHE A 300 -8.38 5.15 -14.81
CA PHE A 300 -9.20 5.26 -13.61
C PHE A 300 -9.52 3.87 -13.03
N SER A 301 -9.74 2.87 -13.85
CA SER A 301 -10.00 1.49 -13.44
C SER A 301 -8.78 0.77 -12.85
N GLY A 302 -7.60 1.38 -12.84
CA GLY A 302 -6.36 0.74 -12.42
C GLY A 302 -5.84 -0.36 -13.37
N LYS A 303 -6.43 -0.54 -14.56
CA LYS A 303 -5.98 -1.55 -15.55
C LYS A 303 -4.58 -1.24 -16.07
N THR A 304 -4.22 0.03 -16.13
CA THR A 304 -2.88 0.54 -16.50
C THR A 304 -2.12 1.07 -15.28
N GLU A 305 -2.49 0.62 -14.08
CA GLU A 305 -1.86 1.02 -12.83
C GLU A 305 -0.37 0.71 -12.87
N GLY A 306 0.45 1.72 -12.69
CA GLY A 306 1.91 1.61 -12.70
C GLY A 306 2.57 1.64 -14.08
N THR A 307 1.90 1.29 -15.19
CA THR A 307 2.54 1.26 -16.50
C THR A 307 2.90 2.67 -16.98
N GLY A 308 4.18 2.93 -17.21
CA GLY A 308 4.73 4.23 -17.63
C GLY A 308 4.64 5.33 -16.56
N ARG A 309 4.32 5.01 -15.28
CA ARG A 309 4.08 5.95 -14.21
C ARG A 309 5.00 5.75 -13.03
N LEU A 310 5.50 6.84 -12.48
CA LEU A 310 6.21 6.83 -11.21
C LEU A 310 5.27 6.41 -10.07
N ILE A 311 5.77 5.62 -9.14
CA ILE A 311 5.01 5.23 -7.97
C ILE A 311 5.29 6.19 -6.82
N LEU A 312 4.24 6.80 -6.28
CA LEU A 312 4.29 7.65 -5.10
C LEU A 312 3.60 6.94 -3.93
N THR A 313 4.32 6.71 -2.85
CA THR A 313 3.76 5.94 -1.72
C THR A 313 4.39 6.33 -0.39
N THR A 314 3.66 6.12 0.72
CA THR A 314 4.26 6.24 2.05
C THR A 314 5.11 5.01 2.38
N PHE A 315 6.00 5.13 3.35
CA PHE A 315 6.75 4.00 3.89
C PHE A 315 5.81 2.85 4.32
N HIS A 316 4.70 3.15 5.00
CA HIS A 316 3.69 2.15 5.38
C HIS A 316 3.07 1.44 4.18
N SER A 317 2.64 2.21 3.18
CA SER A 317 1.98 1.66 1.99
C SER A 317 2.94 0.95 1.04
N SER A 318 4.26 1.07 1.26
CA SER A 318 5.30 0.35 0.51
C SER A 318 5.54 -1.07 1.02
N LYS A 319 5.04 -1.42 2.23
CA LYS A 319 5.18 -2.77 2.79
C LYS A 319 4.59 -3.81 1.82
N GLY A 320 5.27 -4.93 1.65
CA GLY A 320 4.89 -5.97 0.69
C GLY A 320 5.20 -5.67 -0.78
N ARG A 321 5.72 -4.46 -1.10
CA ARG A 321 6.09 -4.06 -2.47
C ARG A 321 7.60 -4.03 -2.63
N GLU A 322 8.05 -4.03 -3.89
CA GLU A 322 9.45 -3.92 -4.27
C GLU A 322 9.61 -3.16 -5.59
N PHE A 323 10.72 -2.45 -5.77
CA PHE A 323 10.96 -1.57 -6.91
C PHE A 323 12.43 -1.68 -7.35
N ASP A 324 12.72 -1.48 -8.62
CA ASP A 324 14.12 -1.52 -9.07
C ASP A 324 14.91 -0.34 -8.50
N ALA A 325 14.32 0.86 -8.48
CA ALA A 325 14.88 2.03 -7.81
C ALA A 325 13.89 2.65 -6.81
N VAL A 326 14.41 3.09 -5.68
CA VAL A 326 13.66 3.82 -4.65
C VAL A 326 14.34 5.16 -4.37
N ILE A 327 13.54 6.22 -4.29
CA ILE A 327 13.95 7.54 -3.84
C ILE A 327 13.23 7.82 -2.52
N ILE A 328 13.97 7.91 -1.41
CA ILE A 328 13.43 8.36 -0.14
C ILE A 328 13.47 9.88 -0.10
N PHE A 329 12.30 10.50 -0.03
CA PHE A 329 12.11 11.94 -0.03
C PHE A 329 11.86 12.50 1.36
N GLY A 330 12.53 13.60 1.68
CA GLY A 330 12.34 14.31 2.94
C GLY A 330 12.94 13.57 4.14
N ALA A 331 14.10 12.95 3.98
CA ALA A 331 14.82 12.30 5.07
C ALA A 331 15.51 13.35 5.97
N ASN A 332 14.71 14.30 6.47
CA ASN A 332 15.14 15.46 7.23
C ASN A 332 14.91 15.28 8.73
N LYS A 333 15.75 15.93 9.54
CA LYS A 333 15.53 16.09 10.98
C LYS A 333 14.16 16.73 11.26
N GLY A 334 13.41 16.16 12.20
CA GLY A 334 12.06 16.61 12.53
C GLY A 334 10.96 16.10 11.61
N ILE A 335 11.31 15.37 10.54
CA ILE A 335 10.41 14.60 9.70
C ILE A 335 10.64 13.12 9.94
N LEU A 336 11.86 12.66 9.89
CA LEU A 336 12.27 11.28 10.11
C LEU A 336 13.47 11.23 11.06
N PRO A 337 13.31 10.98 12.35
CA PRO A 337 12.05 10.92 13.10
C PRO A 337 11.37 12.28 13.31
N ASP A 338 10.06 12.30 13.58
CA ASP A 338 9.35 13.50 14.03
C ASP A 338 9.26 13.55 15.59
N LYS A 339 8.71 14.65 16.13
CA LYS A 339 8.57 14.82 17.58
C LYS A 339 7.71 13.75 18.26
N ARG A 340 6.78 13.11 17.53
CA ARG A 340 5.91 12.06 18.10
C ARG A 340 6.65 10.75 18.20
N ASP A 341 7.52 10.46 17.24
CA ASP A 341 8.35 9.26 17.24
C ASP A 341 9.34 9.23 18.40
N LEU A 342 9.78 10.41 18.85
CA LEU A 342 10.75 10.58 19.94
C LEU A 342 10.13 10.57 21.35
N LYS A 343 8.79 10.44 21.47
CA LYS A 343 8.10 10.50 22.78
C LYS A 343 8.39 9.30 23.67
N THR A 344 8.50 8.12 23.09
CA THR A 344 8.73 6.88 23.82
C THR A 344 9.74 5.99 23.11
N PHE A 345 10.39 5.10 23.85
CA PHE A 345 11.28 4.09 23.26
C PHE A 345 10.55 3.21 22.23
N LYS A 346 9.29 2.86 22.52
CA LYS A 346 8.44 2.06 21.62
C LYS A 346 8.19 2.79 20.30
N SER A 347 7.82 4.07 20.33
CA SER A 347 7.60 4.85 19.11
C SER A 347 8.87 5.07 18.29
N LEU A 348 10.01 5.22 18.97
CA LEU A 348 11.31 5.30 18.28
C LEU A 348 11.67 3.97 17.61
N LYS A 349 11.45 2.84 18.28
CA LYS A 349 11.68 1.50 17.69
C LYS A 349 10.75 1.26 16.48
N GLU A 350 9.52 1.72 16.56
CA GLU A 350 8.53 1.60 15.44
C GLU A 350 8.95 2.43 14.23
N VAL A 351 9.38 3.68 14.41
CA VAL A 351 9.84 4.50 13.26
C VAL A 351 11.17 4.02 12.68
N LYS A 352 12.04 3.39 13.46
CA LYS A 352 13.24 2.72 12.95
C LYS A 352 12.87 1.54 12.04
N ARG A 353 11.91 0.70 12.46
CA ARG A 353 11.36 -0.38 11.61
C ARG A 353 10.69 0.18 10.36
N LEU A 354 9.99 1.29 10.48
CA LEU A 354 9.38 1.96 9.33
C LEU A 354 10.44 2.43 8.32
N PHE A 355 11.56 2.98 8.80
CA PHE A 355 12.69 3.33 7.95
C PHE A 355 13.35 2.09 7.35
N TYR A 356 13.55 1.03 8.14
CA TYR A 356 14.05 -0.27 7.65
C TYR A 356 13.17 -0.81 6.51
N VAL A 357 11.85 -0.82 6.68
CA VAL A 357 10.92 -1.23 5.60
C VAL A 357 11.18 -0.41 4.33
N ALA A 358 11.31 0.91 4.44
CA ALA A 358 11.52 1.77 3.27
C ALA A 358 12.85 1.49 2.55
N VAL A 359 13.96 1.33 3.29
CA VAL A 359 15.30 1.11 2.71
C VAL A 359 15.50 -0.32 2.17
N THR A 360 14.59 -1.25 2.51
CA THR A 360 14.59 -2.63 1.98
C THR A 360 13.65 -2.83 0.79
N ARG A 361 13.04 -1.77 0.27
CA ARG A 361 12.15 -1.85 -0.91
C ARG A 361 12.89 -1.84 -2.24
N PRO A 362 14.08 -1.19 -2.40
CA PRO A 362 14.81 -1.21 -3.66
C PRO A 362 15.47 -2.56 -3.93
N LYS A 363 15.49 -2.93 -5.22
CA LYS A 363 16.29 -4.07 -5.71
C LYS A 363 17.72 -3.65 -5.95
N THR A 364 17.92 -2.54 -6.69
CA THR A 364 19.24 -2.17 -7.22
C THR A 364 19.70 -0.77 -6.81
N ILE A 365 18.82 0.21 -6.70
CA ILE A 365 19.21 1.61 -6.49
C ILE A 365 18.38 2.24 -5.37
N LEU A 366 19.07 2.84 -4.39
CA LEU A 366 18.49 3.62 -3.30
C LEU A 366 19.04 5.04 -3.32
N HIS A 367 18.18 6.03 -3.55
CA HIS A 367 18.50 7.44 -3.34
C HIS A 367 17.90 7.93 -2.03
N LEU A 368 18.68 8.65 -1.24
CA LEU A 368 18.25 9.31 -0.01
C LEU A 368 18.33 10.83 -0.22
N VAL A 369 17.19 11.50 -0.28
CA VAL A 369 17.11 12.96 -0.53
C VAL A 369 16.76 13.68 0.75
N TYR A 370 17.58 14.64 1.13
CA TYR A 370 17.48 15.35 2.41
C TYR A 370 18.04 16.77 2.33
N GLU A 371 17.65 17.61 3.30
CA GLU A 371 18.20 18.96 3.45
C GLU A 371 19.63 18.89 3.98
N SER A 372 20.57 19.50 3.26
CA SER A 372 22.02 19.41 3.53
C SER A 372 22.44 19.85 4.95
N LYS A 373 21.69 20.77 5.58
CA LYS A 373 21.97 21.28 6.93
C LYS A 373 21.11 20.64 8.03
N LYS A 374 20.08 19.86 7.64
CA LYS A 374 19.10 19.28 8.58
C LYS A 374 18.74 17.84 8.18
N HIS A 375 19.74 17.02 7.91
CA HIS A 375 19.53 15.61 7.63
C HIS A 375 18.99 14.84 8.84
N SER A 376 18.36 13.72 8.59
CA SER A 376 17.88 12.80 9.62
C SER A 376 19.06 12.14 10.36
N GLU A 377 18.93 11.98 11.66
CA GLU A 377 19.92 11.24 12.49
C GLU A 377 20.04 9.77 12.06
N PHE A 378 18.98 9.19 11.44
CA PHE A 378 19.03 7.83 10.91
C PHE A 378 20.00 7.70 9.73
N LEU A 379 20.24 8.79 8.98
CA LEU A 379 21.19 8.77 7.87
C LEU A 379 22.65 8.69 8.34
N ASP A 380 22.99 9.19 9.53
CA ASP A 380 24.35 9.17 10.03
C ASP A 380 24.85 7.74 10.24
N GLU A 381 24.02 6.90 10.90
CA GLU A 381 24.35 5.49 11.12
C GLU A 381 24.32 4.71 9.81
N PHE A 382 23.32 4.99 8.96
CA PHE A 382 23.20 4.36 7.67
C PHE A 382 24.42 4.68 6.79
N TYR A 383 24.88 5.94 6.77
CA TYR A 383 26.07 6.36 6.04
C TYR A 383 27.33 5.66 6.55
N ARG A 384 27.54 5.63 7.89
CA ARG A 384 28.71 4.96 8.47
C ARG A 384 28.80 3.49 8.03
N ARG A 385 27.73 2.76 8.05
CA ARG A 385 27.71 1.33 7.62
C ARG A 385 27.92 1.16 6.12
N THR A 386 27.50 2.10 5.28
CA THR A 386 27.80 2.03 3.85
C THR A 386 29.26 2.25 3.50
N GLN A 387 30.05 2.87 4.40
CA GLN A 387 31.48 3.07 4.20
C GLN A 387 32.32 1.90 4.73
N GLN A 388 31.77 1.05 5.58
CA GLN A 388 32.44 -0.12 6.16
C GLN A 388 32.23 -1.41 5.34
N SER A 389 31.41 -1.38 4.33
CA SER A 389 31.07 -2.49 3.42
C SER A 389 31.75 -2.31 2.08
#